data_a0fb73fc4cf4fc947f44e7a63cc20c45
#
_entry.id   a0fb73fc4cf4fc947f44e7a63cc20c45
#
_cell.length_a   1.000
_cell.length_b   1.000
_cell.length_c   1.000
_cell.angle_alpha   90.00
_cell.angle_beta   90.00
_cell.angle_gamma   90.00
#
_symmetry.space_group_name_H-M   'P 1'
#
loop_
_entity.id
_entity.type
_entity.pdbx_description
1 polymer ?
#
loop_
_entity_poly.entity_id
_entity_poly.type
_entity_poly.pdbx_seq_one_letter_code
_entity_poly.pdbx_strand_id
1 'polypeptide(L)'
;INGWVHKFELETDGLKILDFQHLDVLAWLAELMKHRDAADTKRYRMLAEKFIQKYGIDTSEYDIICGWRANASYFYIAKEFVRDNIDMDILEELLSLGGLGIQYCIKTEAAYANLREKKEELLAVPYSEFNDRYNQRDVTARRRMRELVDSDANKVTKVFSNLFER
;
A
#
# COMPACT_ATOMS: atom_id res chain seq x y z
N ILE A 1 14.65 25.59 7.73
CA ILE A 1 13.18 25.31 7.67
C ILE A 1 12.94 24.05 8.47
N ASN A 2 12.02 24.10 9.42
CA ASN A 2 11.59 22.95 10.21
C ASN A 2 10.28 22.40 9.65
N GLY A 3 10.17 21.07 9.62
CA GLY A 3 8.89 20.39 9.51
C GLY A 3 8.30 20.20 10.91
N TRP A 4 6.99 20.00 10.96
CA TRP A 4 6.27 19.71 12.19
C TRP A 4 5.69 18.33 12.14
N VAL A 5 5.92 17.54 13.18
CA VAL A 5 5.27 16.25 13.39
C VAL A 5 4.12 16.45 14.36
N HIS A 6 2.91 16.27 13.86
CA HIS A 6 1.69 16.33 14.67
C HIS A 6 1.36 14.92 15.15
N LYS A 7 1.04 14.80 16.43
CA LYS A 7 0.56 13.56 17.02
C LYS A 7 -0.93 13.65 17.24
N PHE A 8 -1.63 12.60 16.85
CA PHE A 8 -3.05 12.47 17.05
C PHE A 8 -3.36 11.20 17.85
N GLU A 9 -4.42 11.28 18.64
CA GLU A 9 -5.08 10.16 19.26
C GLU A 9 -6.41 9.94 18.55
N LEU A 10 -6.70 8.70 18.21
CA LEU A 10 -7.94 8.32 17.55
C LEU A 10 -8.69 7.35 18.45
N GLU A 11 -9.88 7.77 18.91
CA GLU A 11 -10.81 6.89 19.60
C GLU A 11 -11.54 6.04 18.57
N THR A 12 -11.42 4.71 18.70
CA THR A 12 -11.93 3.76 17.69
C THR A 12 -13.21 3.04 18.09
N ASP A 13 -13.70 3.25 19.32
CA ASP A 13 -14.90 2.59 19.79
C ASP A 13 -16.12 2.95 18.94
N GLY A 14 -16.81 1.92 18.46
CA GLY A 14 -17.98 2.07 17.61
C GLY A 14 -17.70 2.37 16.13
N LEU A 15 -16.44 2.50 15.72
CA LEU A 15 -16.05 2.69 14.32
C LEU A 15 -15.79 1.37 13.61
N LYS A 16 -16.19 1.30 12.35
CA LYS A 16 -15.88 0.17 11.47
C LYS A 16 -14.52 0.38 10.82
N ILE A 17 -13.56 -0.48 11.16
CA ILE A 17 -12.18 -0.40 10.66
C ILE A 17 -11.91 -1.58 9.74
N LEU A 18 -11.45 -1.29 8.52
CA LEU A 18 -10.91 -2.29 7.60
C LEU A 18 -9.39 -2.25 7.66
N ASP A 19 -8.79 -3.32 8.17
CA ASP A 19 -7.35 -3.46 8.24
C ASP A 19 -6.83 -4.45 7.19
N PHE A 20 -6.20 -3.90 6.16
CA PHE A 20 -5.63 -4.69 5.07
C PHE A 20 -4.45 -5.56 5.48
N GLN A 21 -3.83 -5.33 6.64
CA GLN A 21 -2.76 -6.19 7.13
C GLN A 21 -3.26 -7.59 7.52
N HIS A 22 -4.55 -7.70 7.88
CA HIS A 22 -5.20 -8.94 8.28
C HIS A 22 -6.01 -9.60 7.16
N LEU A 23 -5.92 -9.08 5.95
CA LEU A 23 -6.59 -9.60 4.77
C LEU A 23 -5.58 -10.28 3.83
N ASP A 24 -6.11 -10.99 2.84
CA ASP A 24 -5.32 -11.52 1.74
C ASP A 24 -4.57 -10.38 1.02
N VAL A 25 -3.30 -10.59 0.75
CA VAL A 25 -2.44 -9.65 0.03
C VAL A 25 -3.01 -9.23 -1.33
N LEU A 26 -3.79 -10.11 -1.97
CA LEU A 26 -4.47 -9.81 -3.23
C LEU A 26 -5.56 -8.76 -3.06
N ALA A 27 -6.24 -8.73 -1.90
CA ALA A 27 -7.22 -7.68 -1.59
C ALA A 27 -6.54 -6.30 -1.48
N TRP A 28 -5.39 -6.24 -0.81
CA TRP A 28 -4.58 -5.03 -0.73
C TRP A 28 -4.11 -4.57 -2.11
N LEU A 29 -3.61 -5.50 -2.93
CA LEU A 29 -3.18 -5.19 -4.28
C LEU A 29 -4.34 -4.70 -5.17
N ALA A 30 -5.53 -5.30 -5.04
CA ALA A 30 -6.71 -4.85 -5.75
C ALA A 30 -7.11 -3.41 -5.35
N GLU A 31 -6.99 -3.07 -4.07
CA GLU A 31 -7.24 -1.70 -3.60
C GLU A 31 -6.23 -0.70 -4.18
N LEU A 32 -4.95 -1.05 -4.23
CA LEU A 32 -3.94 -0.23 -4.91
C LEU A 32 -4.28 0.00 -6.39
N MET A 33 -4.72 -1.05 -7.09
CA MET A 33 -5.08 -0.98 -8.51
C MET A 33 -6.32 -0.12 -8.77
N LYS A 34 -7.28 -0.04 -7.84
CA LYS A 34 -8.45 0.85 -7.95
C LYS A 34 -8.06 2.32 -8.04
N HIS A 35 -7.01 2.72 -7.32
CA HIS A 35 -6.64 4.12 -7.15
C HIS A 35 -5.59 4.61 -8.13
N ARG A 36 -4.92 3.71 -8.84
CA ARG A 36 -3.94 4.08 -9.86
C ARG A 36 -3.89 3.07 -11.00
N ASP A 37 -3.71 3.58 -12.21
CA ASP A 37 -3.52 2.75 -13.41
C ASP A 37 -2.23 1.92 -13.27
N ALA A 38 -2.40 0.64 -12.95
CA ALA A 38 -1.31 -0.34 -12.88
C ALA A 38 -0.98 -0.94 -14.26
N ALA A 39 -1.71 -0.55 -15.32
CA ALA A 39 -1.65 -1.20 -16.62
C ALA A 39 -1.35 -0.19 -17.73
N ASP A 40 -0.30 -0.44 -18.48
CA ASP A 40 0.15 0.38 -19.61
C ASP A 40 -0.39 -0.08 -20.98
N THR A 41 -1.08 -1.20 -21.03
CA THR A 41 -1.72 -1.71 -22.24
C THR A 41 -3.20 -2.05 -22.02
N LYS A 42 -3.98 -2.03 -23.11
CA LYS A 42 -5.41 -2.39 -23.05
C LYS A 42 -5.63 -3.79 -22.46
N ARG A 43 -4.76 -4.75 -22.80
CA ARG A 43 -4.83 -6.13 -22.29
C ARG A 43 -4.67 -6.15 -20.76
N TYR A 44 -3.62 -5.52 -20.24
CA TYR A 44 -3.36 -5.50 -18.80
C TYR A 44 -4.43 -4.72 -18.03
N ARG A 45 -5.00 -3.68 -18.63
CA ARG A 45 -6.13 -2.95 -18.03
C ARG A 45 -7.35 -3.85 -17.84
N MET A 46 -7.74 -4.61 -18.86
CA MET A 46 -8.85 -5.56 -18.74
C MET A 46 -8.59 -6.65 -17.69
N LEU A 47 -7.33 -7.10 -17.56
CA LEU A 47 -6.96 -8.08 -16.55
C LEU A 47 -6.98 -7.46 -15.13
N ALA A 48 -6.51 -6.23 -14.98
CA ALA A 48 -6.58 -5.50 -13.72
C ALA A 48 -8.03 -5.25 -13.28
N GLU A 49 -8.93 -4.90 -14.19
CA GLU A 49 -10.37 -4.76 -13.92
C GLU A 49 -10.97 -6.09 -13.40
N LYS A 50 -10.67 -7.22 -14.05
CA LYS A 50 -11.11 -8.54 -13.58
C LYS A 50 -10.53 -8.89 -12.20
N PHE A 51 -9.27 -8.53 -11.97
CA PHE A 51 -8.62 -8.73 -10.69
C PHE A 51 -9.30 -7.94 -9.57
N ILE A 52 -9.59 -6.68 -9.82
CA ILE A 52 -10.33 -5.81 -8.89
C ILE A 52 -11.73 -6.37 -8.61
N GLN A 53 -12.43 -6.86 -9.63
CA GLN A 53 -13.74 -7.49 -9.46
C GLN A 53 -13.68 -8.75 -8.59
N LYS A 54 -12.61 -9.54 -8.70
CA LYS A 54 -12.48 -10.81 -7.98
C LYS A 54 -11.97 -10.64 -6.55
N TYR A 55 -11.02 -9.75 -6.32
CA TYR A 55 -10.31 -9.60 -5.05
C TYR A 55 -10.56 -8.28 -4.35
N GLY A 56 -11.17 -7.32 -5.01
CA GLY A 56 -11.49 -6.02 -4.43
C GLY A 56 -12.57 -6.12 -3.36
N ILE A 57 -12.39 -5.34 -2.31
CA ILE A 57 -13.35 -5.24 -1.20
C ILE A 57 -14.18 -3.98 -1.39
N ASP A 58 -15.45 -4.05 -1.05
CA ASP A 58 -16.26 -2.85 -0.90
C ASP A 58 -15.89 -2.16 0.41
N THR A 59 -15.33 -0.99 0.28
CA THR A 59 -14.86 -0.20 1.42
C THR A 59 -15.89 0.83 1.88
N SER A 60 -17.07 0.91 1.25
CA SER A 60 -18.07 1.96 1.50
C SER A 60 -18.59 1.99 2.93
N GLU A 61 -18.70 0.82 3.56
CA GLU A 61 -19.26 0.62 4.90
C GLU A 61 -18.28 0.93 6.04
N TYR A 62 -17.01 1.22 5.74
CA TYR A 62 -15.98 1.40 6.75
C TYR A 62 -15.71 2.88 7.00
N ASP A 63 -15.50 3.21 8.27
CA ASP A 63 -15.15 4.54 8.73
C ASP A 63 -13.67 4.85 8.53
N ILE A 64 -12.84 3.82 8.72
CA ILE A 64 -11.39 3.89 8.63
C ILE A 64 -10.89 2.71 7.80
N ILE A 65 -9.93 2.99 6.94
CA ILE A 65 -9.14 1.97 6.24
C ILE A 65 -7.70 2.13 6.67
N CYS A 66 -7.04 1.04 7.05
CA CYS A 66 -5.62 1.05 7.35
C CYS A 66 -4.88 -0.09 6.65
N GLY A 67 -3.58 0.09 6.49
CA GLY A 67 -2.71 -0.87 5.84
C GLY A 67 -1.31 -0.30 5.64
N TRP A 68 -0.45 -1.04 4.97
CA TRP A 68 0.90 -0.57 4.68
C TRP A 68 0.86 0.73 3.87
N ARG A 69 1.71 1.67 4.26
CA ARG A 69 1.81 2.94 3.55
C ARG A 69 2.28 2.75 2.11
N ALA A 70 1.39 2.93 1.17
CA ALA A 70 1.70 2.88 -0.25
C ALA A 70 2.43 4.14 -0.72
N ASN A 71 3.55 3.96 -1.41
CA ASN A 71 4.25 5.00 -2.16
C ASN A 71 4.33 4.62 -3.65
N ALA A 72 5.04 5.42 -4.46
CA ALA A 72 5.18 5.15 -5.88
C ALA A 72 5.80 3.76 -6.20
N SER A 73 6.57 3.18 -5.28
CA SER A 73 7.19 1.86 -5.44
C SER A 73 6.16 0.72 -5.46
N TYR A 74 5.07 0.86 -4.71
CA TYR A 74 4.01 -0.16 -4.69
C TYR A 74 3.27 -0.27 -6.03
N PHE A 75 3.17 0.83 -6.77
CA PHE A 75 2.60 0.78 -8.13
C PHE A 75 3.51 0.09 -9.12
N TYR A 76 4.83 0.14 -8.91
CA TYR A 76 5.77 -0.69 -9.64
C TYR A 76 5.52 -2.17 -9.36
N ILE A 77 5.38 -2.56 -8.09
CA ILE A 77 5.05 -3.94 -7.70
C ILE A 77 3.75 -4.40 -8.37
N ALA A 78 2.69 -3.58 -8.30
CA ALA A 78 1.41 -3.91 -8.94
C ALA A 78 1.56 -4.13 -10.46
N LYS A 79 2.34 -3.28 -11.14
CA LYS A 79 2.62 -3.44 -12.58
C LYS A 79 3.37 -4.72 -12.89
N GLU A 80 4.41 -5.01 -12.13
CA GLU A 80 5.24 -6.22 -12.36
C GLU A 80 4.46 -7.50 -12.05
N PHE A 81 3.56 -7.46 -11.06
CA PHE A 81 2.66 -8.58 -10.78
C PHE A 81 1.68 -8.83 -11.92
N VAL A 82 1.02 -7.77 -12.44
CA VAL A 82 0.11 -7.86 -13.60
C VAL A 82 0.80 -8.37 -14.87
N ARG A 83 2.12 -8.15 -14.98
CA ARG A 83 2.97 -8.63 -16.09
C ARG A 83 3.48 -10.04 -15.91
N ASP A 84 3.07 -10.73 -14.86
CA ASP A 84 3.59 -12.05 -14.50
C ASP A 84 5.11 -12.06 -14.18
N ASN A 85 5.65 -10.96 -13.66
CA ASN A 85 7.06 -10.86 -13.28
C ASN A 85 7.31 -11.06 -11.78
N ILE A 86 6.27 -11.25 -10.99
CA ILE A 86 6.33 -11.42 -9.52
C ILE A 86 5.46 -12.61 -9.12
N ASP A 87 5.99 -13.50 -8.28
CA ASP A 87 5.24 -14.60 -7.68
C ASP A 87 4.50 -14.16 -6.42
N MET A 88 3.48 -14.93 -6.06
CA MET A 88 2.71 -14.74 -4.83
C MET A 88 3.58 -14.81 -3.57
N ASP A 89 4.57 -15.71 -3.57
CA ASP A 89 5.43 -15.98 -2.42
C ASP A 89 6.22 -14.74 -1.96
N ILE A 90 6.56 -13.84 -2.89
CA ILE A 90 7.32 -12.63 -2.57
C ILE A 90 6.47 -11.36 -2.54
N LEU A 91 5.20 -11.44 -2.95
CA LEU A 91 4.33 -10.25 -3.04
C LEU A 91 4.13 -9.58 -1.68
N GLU A 92 3.92 -10.35 -0.61
CA GLU A 92 3.75 -9.83 0.74
C GLU A 92 5.05 -9.19 1.26
N GLU A 93 6.20 -9.84 1.04
CA GLU A 93 7.51 -9.27 1.36
C GLU A 93 7.70 -7.94 0.64
N LEU A 94 7.40 -7.88 -0.65
CA LEU A 94 7.53 -6.67 -1.47
C LEU A 94 6.65 -5.52 -0.97
N LEU A 95 5.41 -5.80 -0.56
CA LEU A 95 4.48 -4.79 -0.05
C LEU A 95 4.85 -4.29 1.35
N SER A 96 5.56 -5.09 2.14
CA SER A 96 6.05 -4.70 3.47
C SER A 96 7.41 -3.98 3.46
N LEU A 97 8.10 -3.99 2.30
CA LEU A 97 9.41 -3.35 2.16
C LEU A 97 9.39 -1.86 2.45
N GLY A 98 10.11 -1.23 3.01
CA GLY A 98 10.17 0.23 3.19
C GLY A 98 9.96 0.68 4.62
N GLY A 99 9.38 -0.15 5.46
CA GLY A 99 9.22 0.11 6.89
C GLY A 99 8.62 1.50 7.19
N LEU A 100 7.72 1.96 6.32
CA LEU A 100 7.09 3.29 6.41
C LEU A 100 5.92 3.30 7.40
N GLY A 101 5.65 2.14 8.03
CA GLY A 101 4.57 1.99 8.99
C GLY A 101 3.20 1.80 8.32
N ILE A 102 2.18 1.87 9.15
CA ILE A 102 0.80 1.74 8.73
C ILE A 102 0.23 3.12 8.45
N GLN A 103 -0.51 3.24 7.37
CA GLN A 103 -1.26 4.44 7.02
C GLN A 103 -2.73 4.24 7.36
N TYR A 104 -3.33 5.25 7.96
CA TYR A 104 -4.75 5.31 8.25
C TYR A 104 -5.42 6.31 7.32
N CYS A 105 -6.47 5.88 6.64
CA CYS A 105 -7.37 6.73 5.87
C CYS A 105 -8.68 6.89 6.63
N ILE A 106 -8.93 8.08 7.16
CA ILE A 106 -10.16 8.44 7.86
C ILE A 106 -11.17 8.88 6.82
N LYS A 107 -12.31 8.18 6.72
CA LYS A 107 -13.28 8.35 5.63
C LYS A 107 -14.54 9.08 6.04
N THR A 108 -14.95 8.95 7.27
CA THR A 108 -16.24 9.48 7.73
C THR A 108 -16.06 10.64 8.70
N GLU A 109 -17.08 11.50 8.76
CA GLU A 109 -17.12 12.59 9.75
C GLU A 109 -17.11 12.06 11.18
N ALA A 110 -17.74 10.91 11.43
CA ALA A 110 -17.75 10.26 12.73
C ALA A 110 -16.34 9.88 13.18
N ALA A 111 -15.55 9.26 12.29
CA ALA A 111 -14.18 8.92 12.59
C ALA A 111 -13.29 10.16 12.74
N TYR A 112 -13.53 11.19 11.93
CA TYR A 112 -12.80 12.45 12.04
C TYR A 112 -13.10 13.18 13.34
N ALA A 113 -14.34 13.15 13.82
CA ALA A 113 -14.74 13.76 15.10
C ALA A 113 -14.06 13.11 16.32
N ASN A 114 -13.65 11.85 16.17
CA ASN A 114 -12.93 11.09 17.20
C ASN A 114 -11.40 11.30 17.16
N LEU A 115 -10.91 12.13 16.25
CA LEU A 115 -9.48 12.44 16.12
C LEU A 115 -9.13 13.65 16.99
N ARG A 116 -8.18 13.51 17.89
CA ARG A 116 -7.72 14.58 18.80
C ARG A 116 -6.23 14.83 18.60
N GLU A 117 -5.89 16.07 18.26
CA GLU A 117 -4.49 16.49 18.19
C GLU A 117 -3.91 16.66 19.60
N LYS A 118 -2.75 16.05 19.83
CA LYS A 118 -1.92 16.23 21.04
C LYS A 118 -0.97 17.41 20.82
N LYS A 119 -1.49 18.63 20.95
CA LYS A 119 -0.71 19.85 20.68
C LYS A 119 0.53 19.99 21.55
N GLU A 120 0.48 19.46 22.76
CA GLU A 120 1.60 19.41 23.71
C GLU A 120 2.75 18.49 23.26
N GLU A 121 2.47 17.56 22.33
CA GLU A 121 3.44 16.62 21.77
C GLU A 121 3.89 17.02 20.36
N LEU A 122 3.64 18.27 19.95
CA LEU A 122 4.09 18.80 18.67
C LEU A 122 5.61 18.85 18.63
N LEU A 123 6.20 18.17 17.65
CA LEU A 123 7.64 18.06 17.51
C LEU A 123 8.13 18.80 16.28
N ALA A 124 9.05 19.77 16.48
CA ALA A 124 9.78 20.39 15.39
C ALA A 124 10.94 19.49 14.96
N VAL A 125 10.99 19.14 13.69
CA VAL A 125 12.07 18.32 13.12
C VAL A 125 12.74 19.10 12.00
N PRO A 126 14.08 19.22 12.00
CA PRO A 126 14.79 19.82 10.88
C PRO A 126 14.44 19.11 9.57
N TYR A 127 14.11 19.88 8.53
CA TYR A 127 13.73 19.32 7.24
C TYR A 127 14.82 18.42 6.64
N SER A 128 16.09 18.78 6.83
CA SER A 128 17.23 17.97 6.41
C SER A 128 17.21 16.57 7.04
N GLU A 129 17.00 16.49 8.36
CA GLU A 129 16.93 15.20 9.06
C GLU A 129 15.77 14.33 8.56
N PHE A 130 14.61 14.92 8.37
CA PHE A 130 13.46 14.20 7.84
C PHE A 130 13.71 13.70 6.41
N ASN A 131 14.25 14.57 5.54
CA ASN A 131 14.51 14.25 4.14
C ASN A 131 15.58 13.16 3.99
N ASP A 132 16.66 13.25 4.77
CA ASP A 132 17.76 12.27 4.73
C ASP A 132 17.29 10.88 5.19
N ARG A 133 16.56 10.80 6.29
CA ARG A 133 15.99 9.52 6.77
C ARG A 133 15.00 8.92 5.78
N TYR A 134 14.14 9.75 5.20
CA TYR A 134 13.17 9.30 4.19
C TYR A 134 13.87 8.78 2.94
N ASN A 135 14.83 9.54 2.40
CA ASN A 135 15.56 9.18 1.19
C ASN A 135 16.39 7.90 1.38
N GLN A 136 17.06 7.73 2.52
CA GLN A 136 17.81 6.52 2.81
C GLN A 136 16.93 5.28 2.86
N ARG A 137 15.77 5.36 3.51
CA ARG A 137 14.79 4.25 3.58
C ARG A 137 14.24 3.93 2.20
N ASP A 138 13.81 4.92 1.45
CA ASP A 138 13.24 4.75 0.11
C ASP A 138 14.25 4.15 -0.86
N VAL A 139 15.48 4.64 -0.89
CA VAL A 139 16.56 4.10 -1.74
C VAL A 139 16.87 2.65 -1.39
N THR A 140 16.93 2.31 -0.11
CA THR A 140 17.22 0.94 0.35
C THR A 140 16.07 0.00 -0.03
N ALA A 141 14.83 0.42 0.23
CA ALA A 141 13.64 -0.37 -0.12
C ALA A 141 13.54 -0.60 -1.63
N ARG A 142 13.75 0.44 -2.45
CA ARG A 142 13.72 0.32 -3.92
C ARG A 142 14.82 -0.58 -4.47
N ARG A 143 16.01 -0.55 -3.87
CA ARG A 143 17.10 -1.47 -4.26
C ARG A 143 16.69 -2.90 -3.96
N ARG A 144 16.27 -3.19 -2.74
CA ARG A 144 15.84 -4.54 -2.33
C ARG A 144 14.67 -5.05 -3.17
N MET A 145 13.72 -4.19 -3.46
CA MET A 145 12.59 -4.53 -4.33
C MET A 145 13.05 -4.95 -5.73
N ARG A 146 13.98 -4.20 -6.35
CA ARG A 146 14.51 -4.59 -7.67
C ARG A 146 15.25 -5.93 -7.61
N GLU A 147 16.10 -6.13 -6.60
CA GLU A 147 16.80 -7.40 -6.40
C GLU A 147 15.84 -8.58 -6.31
N LEU A 148 14.73 -8.44 -5.57
CA LEU A 148 13.71 -9.47 -5.43
C LEU A 148 12.99 -9.72 -6.75
N VAL A 149 12.52 -8.68 -7.41
CA VAL A 149 11.83 -8.80 -8.71
C VAL A 149 12.75 -9.42 -9.76
N ASP A 150 14.01 -8.96 -9.88
CA ASP A 150 14.96 -9.48 -10.83
C ASP A 150 15.31 -10.96 -10.54
N SER A 151 15.39 -11.35 -9.27
CA SER A 151 15.66 -12.73 -8.88
C SER A 151 14.46 -13.65 -9.13
N ASP A 152 13.26 -13.13 -9.06
CA ASP A 152 12.02 -13.88 -9.19
C ASP A 152 11.56 -13.98 -10.64
N ALA A 153 11.80 -12.96 -11.45
CA ALA A 153 11.41 -12.91 -12.88
C ALA A 153 11.86 -14.14 -13.69
N ASN A 154 12.95 -14.80 -13.26
CA ASN A 154 13.43 -16.03 -13.88
C ASN A 154 12.71 -17.31 -13.40
N LYS A 155 11.86 -17.20 -12.38
CA LYS A 155 11.16 -18.33 -11.76
C LYS A 155 9.66 -18.32 -12.03
N VAL A 156 9.12 -17.17 -12.39
CA VAL A 156 7.67 -16.95 -12.45
C VAL A 156 7.03 -17.70 -13.62
N THR A 157 6.02 -18.47 -13.33
CA THR A 157 5.19 -19.17 -14.29
C THR A 157 3.77 -18.58 -14.32
N LYS A 158 3.61 -17.43 -14.97
CA LYS A 158 2.29 -16.82 -15.29
C LYS A 158 1.30 -16.78 -14.12
N VAL A 159 1.73 -16.33 -12.94
CA VAL A 159 0.92 -16.36 -11.72
C VAL A 159 -0.35 -15.53 -11.85
N PHE A 160 -0.23 -14.30 -12.33
CA PHE A 160 -1.37 -13.40 -12.50
C PHE A 160 -2.33 -13.94 -13.57
N SER A 161 -1.81 -14.40 -14.70
CA SER A 161 -2.62 -15.00 -15.77
C SER A 161 -3.37 -16.24 -15.28
N ASN A 162 -2.73 -17.10 -14.49
CA ASN A 162 -3.32 -18.32 -13.95
C ASN A 162 -4.43 -18.07 -12.90
N LEU A 163 -4.48 -16.89 -12.28
CA LEU A 163 -5.58 -16.53 -11.38
C LEU A 163 -6.94 -16.46 -12.09
N PHE A 164 -6.98 -16.40 -13.40
CA PHE A 164 -8.18 -16.27 -14.22
C PHE A 164 -8.46 -17.47 -15.10
N GLU A 165 -7.58 -18.46 -15.14
CA GLU A 165 -7.74 -19.69 -15.94
C GLU A 165 -8.48 -20.81 -15.19
N ARG A 166 -8.97 -20.55 -13.96
CA ARG A 166 -9.73 -21.51 -13.13
C ARG A 166 -11.18 -21.14 -13.00
#